data_4d0a4bbe3790a84aca1e48d9448155d1
#
_entry.id   4d0a4bbe3790a84aca1e48d9448155d1
#
_cell.length_a   1.000
_cell.length_b   1.000
_cell.length_c   1.000
_cell.angle_alpha   90.00
_cell.angle_beta   90.00
_cell.angle_gamma   90.00
#
_symmetry.space_group_name_H-M   'P 1'
#
loop_
_entity.id
_entity.type
_entity.pdbx_description
1 polymer ?
#
loop_
_entity_poly.entity_id
_entity_poly.type
_entity_poly.pdbx_seq_one_letter_code
_entity_poly.pdbx_strand_id
1 'polypeptide(L)'
;MDIETSGAIRLFFPNPSLTLVYFEALANALDAGATEVSIDIDVQAFDKPDTLKITVSDNGDGFTDENFERFRKLLRPRDKFHKGIGRLVFLNYFSRVEVTSTRDKWRRNFIFKDGFDGNAPLEILTDEQPAKTALVFNGFAKDRVKSYDDLKPDALKPLLIEQFLPTLDARKRDGKAFKISVNLKTSESNAQKEFFPHETAITPDDLPSMTKITIQDDSLDAISTIDMYYYIESVAGKGSSLI
;
A
#
# COMPACT_ATOMS: atom_id res chain seq x y z
N MET A 1 -23.92 -14.19 -4.93
CA MET A 1 -23.08 -15.13 -4.13
C MET A 1 -22.46 -14.30 -3.04
N ASP A 2 -23.03 -14.39 -1.84
CA ASP A 2 -22.49 -13.70 -0.67
C ASP A 2 -21.28 -14.51 -0.18
N ILE A 3 -20.09 -13.98 -0.41
CA ILE A 3 -18.87 -14.58 0.14
C ILE A 3 -18.78 -14.09 1.59
N GLU A 4 -18.88 -15.01 2.53
CA GLU A 4 -18.63 -14.71 3.93
C GLU A 4 -17.18 -14.18 4.06
N THR A 5 -17.05 -12.90 4.35
CA THR A 5 -15.77 -12.18 4.35
C THR A 5 -14.75 -12.86 5.27
N SER A 6 -15.20 -13.33 6.44
CA SER A 6 -14.36 -14.02 7.42
C SER A 6 -13.81 -15.36 6.92
N GLY A 7 -14.61 -16.10 6.15
CA GLY A 7 -14.17 -17.34 5.49
C GLY A 7 -13.16 -17.09 4.40
N ALA A 8 -13.40 -16.06 3.58
CA ALA A 8 -12.47 -15.66 2.52
C ALA A 8 -11.12 -15.18 3.09
N ILE A 9 -11.13 -14.39 4.16
CA ILE A 9 -9.89 -13.93 4.82
C ILE A 9 -9.06 -15.12 5.29
N ARG A 10 -9.66 -16.09 5.97
CA ARG A 10 -8.95 -17.28 6.44
C ARG A 10 -8.36 -18.13 5.32
N LEU A 11 -9.06 -18.23 4.20
CA LEU A 11 -8.64 -19.01 3.05
C LEU A 11 -7.47 -18.35 2.30
N PHE A 12 -7.57 -17.06 2.03
CA PHE A 12 -6.59 -16.34 1.21
C PHE A 12 -5.40 -15.78 2.01
N PHE A 13 -5.58 -15.54 3.30
CA PHE A 13 -4.56 -14.97 4.18
C PHE A 13 -4.42 -15.77 5.48
N PRO A 14 -3.95 -17.04 5.42
CA PRO A 14 -3.85 -17.89 6.61
C PRO A 14 -2.81 -17.37 7.63
N ASN A 15 -1.73 -16.75 7.16
CA ASN A 15 -0.64 -16.21 7.98
C ASN A 15 -0.14 -14.88 7.39
N PRO A 16 -0.96 -13.82 7.37
CA PRO A 16 -0.53 -12.54 6.82
C PRO A 16 0.49 -11.87 7.74
N SER A 17 1.29 -10.95 7.20
CA SER A 17 2.02 -9.95 7.97
C SER A 17 1.28 -8.61 7.93
N LEU A 18 1.48 -7.76 8.94
CA LEU A 18 0.91 -6.40 8.95
C LEU A 18 1.41 -5.58 7.74
N THR A 19 2.62 -5.87 7.27
CA THR A 19 3.24 -5.25 6.10
C THR A 19 2.34 -5.34 4.85
N LEU A 20 1.55 -6.42 4.71
CA LEU A 20 0.63 -6.57 3.58
C LEU A 20 -0.47 -5.50 3.56
N VAL A 21 -0.83 -4.91 4.71
CA VAL A 21 -1.78 -3.79 4.77
C VAL A 21 -1.19 -2.58 4.07
N TYR A 22 0.09 -2.27 4.34
CA TYR A 22 0.80 -1.17 3.68
C TYR A 22 0.97 -1.43 2.19
N PHE A 23 1.35 -2.66 1.83
CA PHE A 23 1.55 -3.04 0.42
C PHE A 23 0.26 -2.89 -0.38
N GLU A 24 -0.85 -3.42 0.10
CA GLU A 24 -2.12 -3.31 -0.61
C GLU A 24 -2.61 -1.86 -0.71
N ALA A 25 -2.49 -1.08 0.39
CA ALA A 25 -2.90 0.31 0.36
C ALA A 25 -2.04 1.16 -0.60
N LEU A 26 -0.71 0.95 -0.58
CA LEU A 26 0.21 1.63 -1.49
C LEU A 26 -0.01 1.20 -2.95
N ALA A 27 -0.21 -0.10 -3.22
CA ALA A 27 -0.53 -0.59 -4.56
C ALA A 27 -1.77 0.11 -5.12
N ASN A 28 -2.84 0.18 -4.33
CA ASN A 28 -4.08 0.86 -4.74
C ASN A 28 -3.87 2.35 -5.03
N ALA A 29 -3.05 3.05 -4.23
CA ALA A 29 -2.69 4.45 -4.47
C ALA A 29 -1.89 4.62 -5.77
N LEU A 30 -0.87 3.78 -5.98
CA LEU A 30 -0.05 3.80 -7.20
C LEU A 30 -0.87 3.46 -8.45
N ASP A 31 -1.80 2.52 -8.36
CA ASP A 31 -2.73 2.14 -9.43
C ASP A 31 -3.74 3.25 -9.75
N ALA A 32 -4.11 4.05 -8.76
CA ALA A 32 -4.91 5.25 -8.93
C ALA A 32 -4.11 6.45 -9.49
N GLY A 33 -2.84 6.26 -9.85
CA GLY A 33 -2.00 7.29 -10.43
C GLY A 33 -1.41 8.28 -9.42
N ALA A 34 -1.47 7.99 -8.12
CA ALA A 34 -0.94 8.88 -7.09
C ALA A 34 0.55 9.17 -7.30
N THR A 35 0.93 10.43 -7.12
CA THR A 35 2.31 10.91 -7.09
C THR A 35 2.79 11.21 -5.68
N GLU A 36 1.85 11.41 -4.75
CA GLU A 36 2.12 11.63 -3.34
C GLU A 36 1.29 10.65 -2.52
N VAL A 37 1.96 9.93 -1.62
CA VAL A 37 1.32 9.01 -0.67
C VAL A 37 1.90 9.28 0.71
N SER A 38 1.03 9.38 1.74
CA SER A 38 1.43 9.44 3.15
C SER A 38 0.90 8.23 3.88
N ILE A 39 1.76 7.55 4.61
CA ILE A 39 1.44 6.47 5.53
C ILE A 39 1.69 7.01 6.94
N ASP A 40 0.63 7.32 7.65
CA ASP A 40 0.68 7.87 9.00
C ASP A 40 0.28 6.78 10.00
N ILE A 41 1.23 6.39 10.84
CA ILE A 41 1.10 5.36 11.86
C ILE A 41 0.97 6.06 13.22
N ASP A 42 -0.14 5.85 13.91
CA ASP A 42 -0.39 6.41 15.24
C ASP A 42 -0.61 5.26 16.22
N VAL A 43 0.23 5.20 17.25
CA VAL A 43 0.14 4.21 18.31
C VAL A 43 0.48 4.87 19.63
N GLN A 44 -0.26 4.58 20.71
CA GLN A 44 0.00 5.19 22.01
C GLN A 44 1.40 4.86 22.51
N ALA A 45 1.75 3.57 22.51
CA ALA A 45 3.08 3.06 22.83
C ALA A 45 3.27 1.68 22.18
N PHE A 46 4.51 1.21 22.04
CA PHE A 46 4.81 -0.09 21.42
C PHE A 46 4.26 -1.30 22.19
N ASP A 47 4.08 -1.16 23.50
CA ASP A 47 3.46 -2.17 24.38
C ASP A 47 1.92 -2.09 24.40
N LYS A 48 1.32 -1.15 23.65
CA LYS A 48 -0.12 -0.93 23.51
C LYS A 48 -0.57 -1.03 22.05
N PRO A 49 -0.34 -2.15 21.38
CA PRO A 49 -0.62 -2.30 19.95
C PRO A 49 -2.11 -2.19 19.61
N ASP A 50 -3.00 -2.44 20.54
CA ASP A 50 -4.44 -2.27 20.39
C ASP A 50 -4.86 -0.82 20.16
N THR A 51 -3.97 0.15 20.42
CA THR A 51 -4.18 1.56 20.11
C THR A 51 -3.75 1.95 18.69
N LEU A 52 -3.21 1.01 17.91
CA LEU A 52 -2.71 1.25 16.57
C LEU A 52 -3.83 1.73 15.64
N LYS A 53 -3.56 2.85 15.00
CA LYS A 53 -4.32 3.42 13.90
C LYS A 53 -3.37 3.71 12.76
N ILE A 54 -3.75 3.34 11.55
CA ILE A 54 -3.01 3.66 10.35
C ILE A 54 -3.89 4.56 9.48
N THR A 55 -3.31 5.58 8.89
CA THR A 55 -3.96 6.39 7.86
C THR A 55 -3.08 6.36 6.61
N VAL A 56 -3.62 5.92 5.48
CA VAL A 56 -2.95 6.02 4.18
C VAL A 56 -3.70 7.04 3.35
N SER A 57 -3.01 8.09 2.94
CA SER A 57 -3.58 9.16 2.12
C SER A 57 -2.81 9.29 0.81
N ASP A 58 -3.50 9.56 -0.28
CA ASP A 58 -2.93 9.74 -1.60
C ASP A 58 -3.64 10.85 -2.39
N ASN A 59 -3.00 11.31 -3.46
CA ASN A 59 -3.52 12.32 -4.39
C ASN A 59 -3.92 11.73 -5.75
N GLY A 60 -4.18 10.43 -5.83
CA GLY A 60 -4.61 9.76 -7.07
C GLY A 60 -6.05 10.05 -7.47
N ASP A 61 -6.53 9.34 -8.50
CA ASP A 61 -7.89 9.53 -9.05
C ASP A 61 -9.01 9.20 -8.06
N GLY A 62 -8.69 8.45 -7.00
CA GLY A 62 -9.62 8.11 -5.93
C GLY A 62 -10.74 7.16 -6.36
N PHE A 63 -11.83 7.17 -5.56
CA PHE A 63 -12.98 6.29 -5.76
C PHE A 63 -14.03 6.93 -6.68
N THR A 64 -13.67 7.13 -7.96
CA THR A 64 -14.62 7.41 -9.04
C THR A 64 -15.69 6.30 -9.10
N ASP A 65 -16.76 6.48 -9.89
CA ASP A 65 -17.77 5.41 -10.06
C ASP A 65 -17.14 4.14 -10.60
N GLU A 66 -16.23 4.24 -11.56
CA GLU A 66 -15.52 3.09 -12.12
C GLU A 66 -14.62 2.39 -11.09
N ASN A 67 -13.81 3.17 -10.34
CA ASN A 67 -12.92 2.62 -9.32
C ASN A 67 -13.70 2.01 -8.16
N PHE A 68 -14.81 2.63 -7.77
CA PHE A 68 -15.69 2.09 -6.74
C PHE A 68 -16.40 0.81 -7.18
N GLU A 69 -16.88 0.75 -8.41
CA GLU A 69 -17.44 -0.47 -8.99
C GLU A 69 -16.44 -1.63 -9.00
N ARG A 70 -15.19 -1.36 -9.29
CA ARG A 70 -14.10 -2.35 -9.17
C ARG A 70 -13.85 -2.76 -7.72
N PHE A 71 -13.83 -1.78 -6.83
CA PHE A 71 -13.63 -2.05 -5.41
C PHE A 71 -14.74 -2.92 -4.82
N ARG A 72 -16.01 -2.68 -5.08
CA ARG A 72 -17.10 -3.45 -4.52
C ARG A 72 -17.23 -4.88 -5.08
N LYS A 73 -16.63 -5.16 -6.24
CA LYS A 73 -16.67 -6.49 -6.89
C LYS A 73 -15.41 -7.28 -6.53
N LEU A 74 -15.54 -8.19 -5.56
CA LEU A 74 -14.48 -9.14 -5.24
C LEU A 74 -14.19 -10.06 -6.45
N LEU A 75 -12.94 -10.50 -6.57
CA LEU A 75 -12.48 -11.42 -7.62
C LEU A 75 -12.66 -10.91 -9.06
N ARG A 76 -12.75 -9.57 -9.24
CA ARG A 76 -12.71 -8.95 -10.57
C ARG A 76 -11.43 -8.13 -10.70
N PRO A 77 -10.32 -8.75 -11.07
CA PRO A 77 -9.03 -8.09 -11.24
C PRO A 77 -9.07 -7.09 -12.41
N ARG A 78 -8.24 -6.06 -12.31
CA ARG A 78 -8.02 -5.09 -13.41
C ARG A 78 -7.36 -5.77 -14.59
N ASP A 79 -6.45 -6.69 -14.31
CA ASP A 79 -5.69 -7.47 -15.29
C ASP A 79 -5.37 -8.88 -14.75
N LYS A 80 -4.58 -9.64 -15.48
CA LYS A 80 -4.20 -11.02 -15.12
C LYS A 80 -3.36 -11.12 -13.83
N PHE A 81 -2.76 -10.02 -13.37
CA PHE A 81 -1.87 -9.99 -12.21
C PHE A 81 -2.57 -9.63 -10.91
N HIS A 82 -3.71 -8.91 -10.98
CA HIS A 82 -4.47 -8.46 -9.81
C HIS A 82 -5.63 -9.40 -9.50
N LYS A 83 -5.57 -10.07 -8.35
CA LYS A 83 -6.62 -11.04 -7.94
C LYS A 83 -7.89 -10.39 -7.40
N GLY A 84 -7.89 -9.07 -7.12
CA GLY A 84 -9.05 -8.32 -6.60
C GLY A 84 -9.45 -8.70 -5.16
N ILE A 85 -8.57 -9.39 -4.43
CA ILE A 85 -8.82 -9.88 -3.05
C ILE A 85 -7.93 -9.20 -2.02
N GLY A 86 -6.91 -8.43 -2.45
CA GLY A 86 -5.88 -7.88 -1.57
C GLY A 86 -6.47 -7.05 -0.42
N ARG A 87 -7.52 -6.25 -0.70
CA ARG A 87 -8.19 -5.45 0.34
C ARG A 87 -8.77 -6.25 1.51
N LEU A 88 -8.97 -7.56 1.36
CA LEU A 88 -9.42 -8.40 2.47
C LEU A 88 -8.37 -8.49 3.58
N VAL A 89 -7.09 -8.25 3.26
CA VAL A 89 -6.03 -8.19 4.27
C VAL A 89 -6.28 -7.09 5.29
N PHE A 90 -6.96 -6.01 4.90
CA PHE A 90 -7.31 -4.92 5.80
C PHE A 90 -8.16 -5.41 6.97
N LEU A 91 -9.18 -6.22 6.68
CA LEU A 91 -10.09 -6.77 7.69
C LEU A 91 -9.49 -7.94 8.48
N ASN A 92 -8.31 -8.41 8.11
CA ASN A 92 -7.56 -9.37 8.91
C ASN A 92 -6.89 -8.71 10.14
N TYR A 93 -6.57 -7.43 10.04
CA TYR A 93 -5.89 -6.66 11.09
C TYR A 93 -6.76 -5.60 11.73
N PHE A 94 -7.75 -5.06 11.03
CA PHE A 94 -8.60 -3.97 11.48
C PHE A 94 -10.08 -4.33 11.37
N SER A 95 -10.88 -3.90 12.34
CA SER A 95 -12.32 -4.16 12.31
C SER A 95 -13.04 -3.37 11.21
N ARG A 96 -12.47 -2.24 10.79
CA ARG A 96 -13.02 -1.39 9.73
C ARG A 96 -11.96 -0.48 9.12
N VAL A 97 -12.23 -0.07 7.89
CA VAL A 97 -11.50 0.98 7.17
C VAL A 97 -12.50 2.06 6.78
N GLU A 98 -12.31 3.26 7.28
CA GLU A 98 -13.08 4.43 6.89
C GLU A 98 -12.43 5.05 5.67
N VAL A 99 -13.19 5.20 4.59
CA VAL A 99 -12.69 5.71 3.31
C VAL A 99 -13.35 7.05 3.01
N THR A 100 -12.52 8.03 2.73
CA THR A 100 -12.94 9.33 2.20
C THR A 100 -12.15 9.60 0.93
N SER A 101 -12.84 9.90 -0.15
CA SER A 101 -12.23 10.26 -1.43
C SER A 101 -12.89 11.52 -1.99
N THR A 102 -12.08 12.52 -2.30
CA THR A 102 -12.53 13.80 -2.86
C THR A 102 -11.75 14.11 -4.13
N ARG A 103 -12.39 14.75 -5.09
CA ARG A 103 -11.77 15.36 -6.27
C ARG A 103 -12.76 16.31 -6.94
N ASP A 104 -12.26 17.41 -7.47
CA ASP A 104 -13.08 18.39 -8.17
C ASP A 104 -14.32 18.78 -7.33
N LYS A 105 -15.51 18.49 -7.80
CA LYS A 105 -16.76 18.77 -7.08
C LYS A 105 -17.48 17.54 -6.56
N TRP A 106 -16.75 16.48 -6.21
CA TRP A 106 -17.38 15.30 -5.66
C TRP A 106 -16.64 14.74 -4.45
N ARG A 107 -17.37 14.00 -3.64
CA ARG A 107 -16.88 13.23 -2.51
C ARG A 107 -17.57 11.88 -2.46
N ARG A 108 -16.82 10.86 -2.06
CA ARG A 108 -17.36 9.55 -1.70
C ARG A 108 -16.85 9.13 -0.34
N ASN A 109 -17.75 8.77 0.55
CA ASN A 109 -17.46 8.28 1.88
C ASN A 109 -18.09 6.90 2.06
N PHE A 110 -17.34 5.96 2.65
CA PHE A 110 -17.89 4.67 3.05
C PHE A 110 -17.03 4.03 4.14
N ILE A 111 -17.60 3.01 4.79
CA ILE A 111 -16.90 2.19 5.78
C ILE A 111 -16.79 0.78 5.22
N PHE A 112 -15.57 0.35 4.93
CA PHE A 112 -15.28 -1.02 4.54
C PHE A 112 -15.07 -1.85 5.82
N LYS A 113 -15.98 -2.79 6.06
CA LYS A 113 -15.99 -3.71 7.19
C LYS A 113 -16.64 -5.01 6.80
N ASP A 114 -16.68 -5.99 7.70
CA ASP A 114 -17.47 -7.20 7.48
C ASP A 114 -18.94 -6.84 7.24
N GLY A 115 -19.56 -7.52 6.27
CA GLY A 115 -20.93 -7.23 5.84
C GLY A 115 -21.09 -5.90 5.06
N PHE A 116 -20.02 -5.36 4.46
CA PHE A 116 -20.12 -4.19 3.59
C PHE A 116 -21.05 -4.45 2.40
N ASP A 117 -22.12 -3.67 2.29
CA ASP A 117 -23.18 -3.83 1.29
C ASP A 117 -22.83 -3.31 -0.10
N GLY A 118 -21.69 -2.66 -0.25
CA GLY A 118 -21.25 -2.04 -1.50
C GLY A 118 -22.01 -0.76 -1.86
N ASN A 119 -22.66 -0.12 -0.90
CA ASN A 119 -23.37 1.13 -1.10
C ASN A 119 -22.54 2.33 -0.62
N ALA A 120 -22.17 3.21 -1.54
CA ALA A 120 -21.50 4.47 -1.25
C ALA A 120 -21.77 5.46 -2.40
N PRO A 121 -22.88 6.19 -2.34
CA PRO A 121 -23.21 7.15 -3.38
C PRO A 121 -22.18 8.26 -3.45
N LEU A 122 -21.99 8.80 -4.65
CA LEU A 122 -21.15 9.96 -4.89
C LEU A 122 -21.96 11.22 -4.48
N GLU A 123 -21.37 12.03 -3.61
CA GLU A 123 -21.91 13.30 -3.16
C GLU A 123 -21.35 14.44 -4.06
N ILE A 124 -22.22 15.29 -4.57
CA ILE A 124 -21.81 16.47 -5.33
C ILE A 124 -21.60 17.63 -4.36
N LEU A 125 -20.46 18.28 -4.46
CA LEU A 125 -20.05 19.42 -3.63
C LEU A 125 -20.26 20.75 -4.37
N THR A 126 -20.42 21.82 -3.62
CA THR A 126 -20.48 23.19 -4.15
C THR A 126 -19.10 23.67 -4.60
N ASP A 127 -18.09 23.36 -3.81
CA ASP A 127 -16.72 23.85 -3.97
C ASP A 127 -15.80 22.77 -4.51
N GLU A 128 -14.82 23.17 -5.33
CA GLU A 128 -13.77 22.28 -5.81
C GLU A 128 -12.89 21.78 -4.65
N GLN A 129 -12.58 20.52 -4.70
CA GLN A 129 -11.71 19.86 -3.73
C GLN A 129 -10.46 19.32 -4.44
N PRO A 130 -9.30 19.34 -3.78
CA PRO A 130 -8.13 18.66 -4.31
C PRO A 130 -8.38 17.15 -4.40
N ALA A 131 -7.71 16.49 -5.34
CA ALA A 131 -7.68 15.06 -5.40
C ALA A 131 -7.03 14.52 -4.12
N LYS A 132 -7.80 13.78 -3.34
CA LYS A 132 -7.33 13.17 -2.09
C LYS A 132 -8.18 11.95 -1.75
N THR A 133 -7.50 10.84 -1.51
CA THR A 133 -8.12 9.66 -0.89
C THR A 133 -7.46 9.41 0.47
N ALA A 134 -8.24 9.06 1.46
CA ALA A 134 -7.78 8.65 2.78
C ALA A 134 -8.46 7.36 3.20
N LEU A 135 -7.64 6.38 3.58
CA LEU A 135 -8.00 5.11 4.17
C LEU A 135 -7.61 5.16 5.65
N VAL A 136 -8.57 5.16 6.55
CA VAL A 136 -8.34 5.20 8.00
C VAL A 136 -8.67 3.84 8.60
N PHE A 137 -7.65 3.12 9.02
CA PHE A 137 -7.74 1.77 9.58
C PHE A 137 -7.95 1.86 11.09
N ASN A 138 -9.06 1.33 11.59
CA ASN A 138 -9.48 1.40 12.99
C ASN A 138 -9.85 0.03 13.56
N GLY A 139 -9.73 -0.10 14.88
CA GLY A 139 -10.09 -1.33 15.60
C GLY A 139 -9.10 -2.45 15.32
N PHE A 140 -7.84 -2.20 15.67
CA PHE A 140 -6.76 -3.16 15.48
C PHE A 140 -6.93 -4.42 16.30
N ALA A 141 -6.73 -5.58 15.68
CA ALA A 141 -6.79 -6.90 16.32
C ALA A 141 -5.38 -7.30 16.78
N LYS A 142 -5.04 -7.06 18.05
CA LYS A 142 -3.70 -7.23 18.61
C LYS A 142 -3.12 -8.63 18.55
N ASP A 143 -3.95 -9.67 18.50
CA ASP A 143 -3.47 -11.07 18.37
C ASP A 143 -2.75 -11.32 17.04
N ARG A 144 -2.85 -10.41 16.09
CA ARG A 144 -2.27 -10.55 14.76
C ARG A 144 -0.88 -9.92 14.61
N VAL A 145 -0.42 -9.11 15.56
CA VAL A 145 0.92 -8.52 15.51
C VAL A 145 1.95 -9.50 15.98
N LYS A 146 2.93 -9.80 15.14
CA LYS A 146 4.07 -10.65 15.46
C LYS A 146 5.36 -9.86 15.72
N SER A 147 5.47 -8.66 15.17
CA SER A 147 6.64 -7.79 15.31
C SER A 147 6.23 -6.33 15.25
N TYR A 148 6.88 -5.48 16.04
CA TYR A 148 6.72 -4.02 15.99
C TYR A 148 7.62 -3.35 14.97
N ASP A 149 8.49 -4.09 14.30
CA ASP A 149 9.35 -3.53 13.25
C ASP A 149 8.51 -3.03 12.08
N ASP A 150 7.36 -3.64 11.80
CA ASP A 150 6.39 -3.18 10.80
C ASP A 150 5.78 -1.78 11.11
N LEU A 151 6.07 -1.21 12.28
CA LEU A 151 5.62 0.14 12.65
C LEU A 151 6.71 1.21 12.47
N LYS A 152 7.97 0.80 12.34
CA LYS A 152 9.10 1.73 12.27
C LYS A 152 9.31 2.21 10.84
N PRO A 153 9.35 3.53 10.60
CA PRO A 153 9.54 4.07 9.25
C PRO A 153 10.80 3.59 8.54
N ASP A 154 11.91 3.46 9.27
CA ASP A 154 13.19 2.97 8.75
C ASP A 154 13.16 1.47 8.41
N ALA A 155 12.36 0.67 9.10
CA ALA A 155 12.16 -0.73 8.77
C ALA A 155 11.19 -0.92 7.58
N LEU A 156 10.15 -0.07 7.48
CA LEU A 156 9.18 -0.12 6.38
C LEU A 156 9.76 0.36 5.04
N LYS A 157 10.61 1.38 5.06
CA LYS A 157 11.17 1.97 3.83
C LYS A 157 11.81 0.94 2.89
N PRO A 158 12.76 0.10 3.32
CA PRO A 158 13.37 -0.89 2.45
C PRO A 158 12.36 -1.92 1.95
N LEU A 159 11.40 -2.36 2.77
CA LEU A 159 10.37 -3.31 2.37
C LEU A 159 9.45 -2.74 1.29
N LEU A 160 9.08 -1.46 1.40
CA LEU A 160 8.27 -0.78 0.39
C LEU A 160 9.05 -0.59 -0.91
N ILE A 161 10.34 -0.22 -0.83
CA ILE A 161 11.20 -0.11 -2.03
C ILE A 161 11.29 -1.47 -2.72
N GLU A 162 11.63 -2.54 -2.00
CA GLU A 162 11.76 -3.88 -2.55
C GLU A 162 10.47 -4.34 -3.24
N GLN A 163 9.34 -4.22 -2.55
CA GLN A 163 8.04 -4.66 -3.06
C GLN A 163 7.62 -3.90 -4.33
N PHE A 164 7.90 -2.60 -4.40
CA PHE A 164 7.42 -1.74 -5.49
C PHE A 164 8.53 -1.31 -6.46
N LEU A 165 9.73 -1.85 -6.33
CA LEU A 165 10.87 -1.45 -7.15
C LEU A 165 10.58 -1.41 -8.66
N PRO A 166 9.95 -2.43 -9.27
CA PRO A 166 9.63 -2.39 -10.69
C PRO A 166 8.75 -1.21 -11.09
N THR A 167 7.73 -0.93 -10.29
CA THR A 167 6.78 0.18 -10.53
C THR A 167 7.43 1.54 -10.32
N LEU A 168 8.20 1.69 -9.24
CA LEU A 168 8.85 2.95 -8.89
C LEU A 168 10.01 3.26 -9.85
N ASP A 169 10.78 2.25 -10.25
CA ASP A 169 11.85 2.41 -11.24
C ASP A 169 11.28 2.79 -12.62
N ALA A 170 10.18 2.18 -13.05
CA ALA A 170 9.51 2.57 -14.28
C ALA A 170 9.08 4.04 -14.23
N ARG A 171 8.49 4.50 -13.12
CA ARG A 171 8.14 5.92 -12.94
C ARG A 171 9.36 6.84 -12.97
N LYS A 172 10.44 6.46 -12.32
CA LYS A 172 11.72 7.21 -12.33
C LYS A 172 12.26 7.35 -13.76
N ARG A 173 12.28 6.26 -14.52
CA ARG A 173 12.72 6.26 -15.93
C ARG A 173 11.83 7.12 -16.83
N ASP A 174 10.53 7.15 -16.56
CA ASP A 174 9.57 8.04 -17.25
C ASP A 174 9.68 9.51 -16.83
N GLY A 175 10.59 9.87 -15.92
CA GLY A 175 10.72 11.24 -15.39
C GLY A 175 9.55 11.66 -14.50
N LYS A 176 8.74 10.73 -14.02
CA LYS A 176 7.60 11.01 -13.13
C LYS A 176 8.07 11.13 -11.69
N ALA A 177 7.93 12.32 -11.11
CA ALA A 177 8.18 12.51 -9.69
C ALA A 177 7.18 11.70 -8.84
N PHE A 178 7.64 11.21 -7.71
CA PHE A 178 6.78 10.63 -6.66
C PHE A 178 7.40 10.84 -5.28
N LYS A 179 6.55 10.83 -4.27
CA LYS A 179 6.97 10.85 -2.86
C LYS A 179 6.06 9.95 -2.04
N ILE A 180 6.65 8.99 -1.33
CA ILE A 180 5.93 8.14 -0.38
C ILE A 180 6.52 8.45 1.01
N SER A 181 5.72 9.07 1.88
CA SER A 181 6.12 9.43 3.24
C SER A 181 5.63 8.38 4.22
N VAL A 182 6.43 8.02 5.20
CA VAL A 182 6.06 7.14 6.31
C VAL A 182 6.35 7.87 7.61
N ASN A 183 5.33 8.08 8.41
CA ASN A 183 5.39 8.83 9.65
C ASN A 183 4.89 7.98 10.82
N LEU A 184 5.62 7.96 11.92
CA LEU A 184 5.23 7.29 13.15
C LEU A 184 5.02 8.32 14.25
N LYS A 185 3.86 8.25 14.87
CA LYS A 185 3.48 9.08 16.01
C LYS A 185 3.18 8.22 17.22
N THR A 186 3.84 8.52 18.33
CA THR A 186 3.57 7.89 19.63
C THR A 186 3.22 8.97 20.64
N SER A 187 2.15 8.76 21.43
CA SER A 187 1.68 9.75 22.40
C SER A 187 2.35 9.62 23.77
N GLU A 188 2.83 8.43 24.13
CA GLU A 188 3.58 8.24 25.37
C GLU A 188 5.07 8.45 25.17
N SER A 189 5.73 9.03 26.20
CA SER A 189 7.19 9.10 26.22
C SER A 189 7.75 7.70 26.36
N ASN A 190 8.52 7.30 25.35
CA ASN A 190 9.18 6.00 25.31
C ASN A 190 10.66 6.23 25.00
N ALA A 191 11.54 5.68 25.81
CA ALA A 191 13.00 5.79 25.59
C ALA A 191 13.44 5.30 24.21
N GLN A 192 12.69 4.37 23.60
CA GLN A 192 12.96 3.90 22.25
C GLN A 192 12.73 4.96 21.16
N LYS A 193 11.99 6.03 21.44
CA LYS A 193 11.80 7.14 20.47
C LYS A 193 13.12 7.78 20.03
N GLU A 194 14.12 7.75 20.87
CA GLU A 194 15.40 8.41 20.62
C GLU A 194 16.33 7.60 19.71
N PHE A 195 16.00 6.32 19.46
CA PHE A 195 16.89 5.38 18.77
C PHE A 195 16.54 5.10 17.32
N PHE A 196 15.44 5.62 16.79
CA PHE A 196 15.04 5.43 15.39
C PHE A 196 14.31 6.65 14.84
N PRO A 197 14.39 6.89 13.52
CA PRO A 197 13.66 8.00 12.91
C PRO A 197 12.15 7.79 12.98
N HIS A 198 11.41 8.87 13.28
CA HIS A 198 9.95 8.88 13.32
C HIS A 198 9.31 9.15 11.97
N GLU A 199 10.10 9.58 11.01
CA GLU A 199 9.65 9.86 9.66
C GLU A 199 10.71 9.43 8.65
N THR A 200 10.26 9.03 7.49
CA THR A 200 11.09 8.79 6.31
C THR A 200 10.29 9.06 5.05
N ALA A 201 10.99 9.18 3.92
CA ALA A 201 10.35 9.29 2.62
C ALA A 201 11.07 8.40 1.60
N ILE A 202 10.33 7.99 0.57
CA ILE A 202 10.83 7.32 -0.62
C ILE A 202 10.60 8.26 -1.80
N THR A 203 11.67 8.60 -2.49
CA THR A 203 11.69 9.44 -3.68
C THR A 203 12.46 8.72 -4.79
N PRO A 204 12.47 9.22 -6.03
CA PRO A 204 13.29 8.64 -7.09
C PRO A 204 14.79 8.53 -6.73
N ASP A 205 15.30 9.39 -5.84
CA ASP A 205 16.71 9.39 -5.44
C ASP A 205 17.06 8.25 -4.47
N ASP A 206 16.06 7.69 -3.80
CA ASP A 206 16.23 6.55 -2.89
C ASP A 206 16.33 5.20 -3.61
N LEU A 207 15.96 5.16 -4.89
CA LEU A 207 15.99 3.91 -5.65
C LEU A 207 17.43 3.57 -6.10
N PRO A 208 17.79 2.28 -6.09
CA PRO A 208 19.07 1.83 -6.61
C PRO A 208 19.22 2.18 -8.09
N SER A 209 20.48 2.33 -8.53
CA SER A 209 20.77 2.47 -9.95
C SER A 209 20.61 1.13 -10.65
N MET A 210 19.68 1.06 -11.59
CA MET A 210 19.38 -0.16 -12.35
C MET A 210 20.31 -0.27 -13.57
N THR A 211 20.83 -1.45 -13.80
CA THR A 211 21.54 -1.81 -15.03
C THR A 211 20.56 -2.50 -15.97
N LYS A 212 20.51 -2.05 -17.21
CA LYS A 212 19.70 -2.69 -18.26
C LYS A 212 20.56 -3.62 -19.08
N ILE A 213 20.09 -4.84 -19.30
CA ILE A 213 20.57 -5.73 -20.37
C ILE A 213 19.41 -6.11 -21.28
N THR A 214 19.71 -6.15 -22.57
CA THR A 214 18.77 -6.60 -23.59
C THR A 214 19.19 -7.98 -24.07
N ILE A 215 18.31 -8.96 -23.91
CA ILE A 215 18.53 -10.33 -24.36
C ILE A 215 17.73 -10.49 -25.66
N GLN A 216 18.40 -10.94 -26.71
CA GLN A 216 17.76 -11.30 -27.99
C GLN A 216 17.84 -12.80 -28.15
N ASP A 217 16.71 -13.42 -28.43
CA ASP A 217 16.63 -14.85 -28.68
C ASP A 217 15.59 -15.13 -29.79
N ASP A 218 16.08 -15.42 -30.97
CA ASP A 218 15.25 -15.70 -32.16
C ASP A 218 14.57 -17.08 -32.08
N SER A 219 14.89 -17.90 -31.08
CA SER A 219 14.26 -19.21 -30.85
C SER A 219 12.93 -19.11 -30.07
N LEU A 220 12.58 -17.93 -29.56
CA LEU A 220 11.34 -17.70 -28.83
C LEU A 220 10.23 -17.28 -29.81
N ASP A 221 9.25 -18.14 -30.02
CA ASP A 221 8.16 -17.93 -30.97
C ASP A 221 7.31 -16.67 -30.74
N ALA A 222 7.25 -16.15 -29.52
CA ALA A 222 6.37 -15.03 -29.15
C ALA A 222 7.10 -13.77 -28.67
N ILE A 223 8.36 -13.86 -28.27
CA ILE A 223 9.15 -12.76 -27.70
C ILE A 223 10.58 -12.86 -28.21
N SER A 224 10.95 -12.01 -29.15
CA SER A 224 12.32 -11.98 -29.70
C SER A 224 13.31 -11.17 -28.87
N THR A 225 12.83 -10.30 -28.00
CA THR A 225 13.68 -9.37 -27.23
C THR A 225 13.11 -9.19 -25.83
N ILE A 226 13.96 -9.33 -24.82
CA ILE A 226 13.62 -9.10 -23.41
C ILE A 226 14.59 -8.06 -22.83
N ASP A 227 14.04 -6.98 -22.29
CA ASP A 227 14.79 -6.02 -21.49
C ASP A 227 14.74 -6.43 -20.03
N MET A 228 15.89 -6.75 -19.44
CA MET A 228 16.03 -7.07 -18.03
C MET A 228 16.72 -5.91 -17.30
N TYR A 229 16.14 -5.49 -16.18
CA TYR A 229 16.72 -4.49 -15.30
C TYR A 229 17.13 -5.16 -13.99
N TYR A 230 18.35 -4.90 -13.52
CA TYR A 230 18.86 -5.48 -12.29
C TYR A 230 19.79 -4.51 -11.55
N TYR A 231 19.97 -4.72 -10.28
CA TYR A 231 21.02 -4.11 -9.48
C TYR A 231 21.69 -5.16 -8.59
N ILE A 232 22.88 -4.86 -8.14
CA ILE A 232 23.65 -5.74 -7.25
C ILE A 232 23.81 -5.03 -5.92
N GLU A 233 23.29 -5.64 -4.87
CA GLU A 233 23.46 -5.16 -3.51
C GLU A 233 24.55 -5.95 -2.81
N SER A 234 25.51 -5.26 -2.22
CA SER A 234 26.56 -5.87 -1.38
C SER A 234 26.05 -5.97 0.05
N VAL A 235 25.63 -7.15 0.46
CA VAL A 235 25.24 -7.41 1.85
C VAL A 235 26.45 -7.91 2.62
N ALA A 236 26.91 -7.14 3.60
CA ALA A 236 28.04 -7.55 4.45
C ALA A 236 27.70 -8.87 5.18
N GLY A 237 28.44 -9.95 4.87
CA GLY A 237 28.33 -11.26 5.53
C GLY A 237 27.30 -12.23 4.96
N LYS A 238 26.60 -11.89 3.86
CA LYS A 238 25.78 -12.84 3.08
C LYS A 238 26.18 -12.76 1.61
N GLY A 239 26.26 -13.88 0.93
CA GLY A 239 26.58 -13.91 -0.50
C GLY A 239 25.59 -13.07 -1.30
N SER A 240 26.07 -12.52 -2.44
CA SER A 240 25.24 -11.71 -3.36
C SER A 240 24.01 -12.46 -3.83
N SER A 241 22.82 -11.88 -3.68
CA SER A 241 21.59 -12.38 -4.30
C SER A 241 21.26 -11.48 -5.50
N LEU A 242 20.93 -12.11 -6.62
CA LEU A 242 20.27 -11.45 -7.75
C LEU A 242 18.77 -11.36 -7.40
N ILE A 243 18.22 -10.17 -7.49
CA ILE A 243 16.77 -9.92 -7.41
C ILE A 243 16.26 -9.54 -8.79
#